data_74b60624307d665b011f1efd34a396df
#
_entry.id   74b60624307d665b011f1efd34a396df
#
_cell.length_a   1.000
_cell.length_b   1.000
_cell.length_c   1.000
_cell.angle_alpha   90.00
_cell.angle_beta   90.00
_cell.angle_gamma   90.00
#
_symmetry.space_group_name_H-M   'P 1'
#
loop_
_entity.id
_entity.type
_entity.pdbx_description
1 polymer ?
#
loop_
_entity_poly.entity_id
_entity_poly.type
_entity_poly.pdbx_seq_one_letter_code
_entity_poly.pdbx_strand_id
1 'polypeptide(L)'
;MKIRKGFMLREVAGNSVVVAVGEASRRFNGLITLNETAVVLWNKLAEGTTEEELVGAITGEYAVSKEVAERDVAAFVEKCKNAGLIEE
;
A
#
# COMPACT_ATOMS: atom_id res chain seq x y z
N MET A 1 -3.57 4.98 -10.05
CA MET A 1 -2.55 5.02 -8.99
C MET A 1 -1.66 3.79 -9.06
N LYS A 2 -0.41 3.99 -8.83
CA LYS A 2 0.57 2.90 -8.89
C LYS A 2 1.72 3.22 -7.95
N ILE A 3 2.36 2.19 -7.40
CA ILE A 3 3.54 2.37 -6.57
C ILE A 3 4.70 2.89 -7.45
N ARG A 4 5.43 3.88 -6.96
CA ARG A 4 6.61 4.41 -7.63
C ARG A 4 7.70 3.36 -7.72
N LYS A 5 8.53 3.47 -8.75
CA LYS A 5 9.73 2.63 -8.87
C LYS A 5 10.64 2.85 -7.68
N GLY A 6 11.29 1.79 -7.24
CA GLY A 6 12.25 1.88 -6.15
C GLY A 6 11.68 1.48 -4.79
N PHE A 7 10.43 1.08 -4.74
CA PHE A 7 9.82 0.59 -3.51
C PHE A 7 9.33 -0.84 -3.71
N MET A 8 9.59 -1.68 -2.74
CA MET A 8 9.16 -3.07 -2.81
C MET A 8 8.79 -3.61 -1.45
N LEU A 9 7.93 -4.61 -1.47
CA LEU A 9 7.48 -5.29 -0.27
C LEU A 9 8.42 -6.46 0.02
N ARG A 10 8.85 -6.59 1.26
CA ARG A 10 9.67 -7.72 1.71
C ARG A 10 9.13 -8.28 3.01
N GLU A 11 9.43 -9.54 3.24
CA GLU A 11 9.15 -10.16 4.54
C GLU A 11 10.43 -10.23 5.35
N VAL A 12 10.37 -9.69 6.58
CA VAL A 12 11.50 -9.68 7.49
C VAL A 12 10.98 -10.13 8.85
N ALA A 13 11.48 -11.26 9.32
CA ALA A 13 11.12 -11.83 10.63
C ALA A 13 9.59 -11.97 10.81
N GLY A 14 8.91 -12.40 9.75
CA GLY A 14 7.45 -12.60 9.79
C GLY A 14 6.63 -11.34 9.58
N ASN A 15 7.27 -10.20 9.38
CA ASN A 15 6.58 -8.94 9.12
C ASN A 15 6.73 -8.53 7.66
N SER A 16 5.66 -7.94 7.12
CA SER A 16 5.71 -7.38 5.77
C SER A 16 6.14 -5.93 5.87
N VAL A 17 7.23 -5.57 5.19
CA VAL A 17 7.78 -4.22 5.26
C VAL A 17 8.01 -3.68 3.85
N VAL A 18 7.81 -2.37 3.71
CA VAL A 18 8.14 -1.65 2.48
C VAL A 18 9.55 -1.12 2.62
N VAL A 19 10.38 -1.40 1.63
CA VAL A 19 11.76 -0.90 1.60
C VAL A 19 11.99 -0.11 0.32
N ALA A 20 12.88 0.87 0.40
CA ALA A 20 13.32 1.63 -0.76
C ALA A 20 14.62 1.03 -1.28
N VAL A 21 14.75 0.96 -2.61
CA VAL A 21 15.96 0.47 -3.27
C VAL A 21 16.42 1.47 -4.34
N GLY A 22 17.69 1.43 -4.69
CA GLY A 22 18.23 2.30 -5.72
C GLY A 22 18.12 3.77 -5.35
N GLU A 23 17.72 4.60 -6.31
CA GLU A 23 17.59 6.04 -6.11
C GLU A 23 16.59 6.39 -4.99
N ALA A 24 15.53 5.62 -4.86
CA ALA A 24 14.52 5.88 -3.85
C ALA A 24 15.09 5.78 -2.42
N SER A 25 16.13 4.96 -2.21
CA SER A 25 16.74 4.81 -0.89
C SER A 25 17.41 6.08 -0.39
N ARG A 26 17.70 7.02 -1.27
CA ARG A 26 18.29 8.32 -0.91
C ARG A 26 17.26 9.28 -0.34
N ARG A 27 15.99 9.09 -0.69
CA ARG A 27 14.90 10.00 -0.31
C ARG A 27 14.01 9.43 0.79
N PHE A 28 13.91 8.12 0.84
CA PHE A 28 13.06 7.44 1.78
C PHE A 28 13.94 6.76 2.83
N ASN A 29 13.81 7.23 4.06
CA ASN A 29 14.73 6.87 5.14
C ASN A 29 13.96 6.17 6.25
N GLY A 30 13.47 4.97 5.98
CA GLY A 30 12.75 4.25 6.99
C GLY A 30 12.11 2.98 6.45
N LEU A 31 11.36 2.35 7.32
CA LEU A 31 10.60 1.15 6.99
C LEU A 31 9.14 1.41 7.31
N ILE A 32 8.27 0.94 6.45
CA ILE A 32 6.84 0.96 6.71
C ILE A 32 6.39 -0.48 6.86
N THR A 33 5.85 -0.82 8.03
CA THR A 33 5.31 -2.15 8.28
C THR A 33 3.85 -2.20 7.84
N LEU A 34 3.49 -3.21 7.07
CA LEU A 34 2.13 -3.38 6.58
C LEU A 34 1.45 -4.54 7.29
N ASN A 35 0.21 -4.32 7.72
CA ASN A 35 -0.62 -5.42 8.20
C ASN A 35 -1.17 -6.19 7.01
N GLU A 36 -1.90 -7.26 7.29
CA GLU A 36 -2.43 -8.17 6.27
C GLU A 36 -3.28 -7.43 5.23
N THR A 37 -4.17 -6.57 5.67
CA THR A 37 -5.04 -5.79 4.78
C THR A 37 -4.23 -4.85 3.91
N ALA A 38 -3.25 -4.18 4.49
CA ALA A 38 -2.38 -3.26 3.76
C ALA A 38 -1.55 -3.97 2.69
N VAL A 39 -1.16 -5.22 2.93
CA VAL A 39 -0.46 -6.02 1.92
C VAL A 39 -1.33 -6.26 0.69
N VAL A 40 -2.62 -6.55 0.89
CA VAL A 40 -3.56 -6.71 -0.23
C VAL A 40 -3.63 -5.43 -1.05
N LEU A 41 -3.74 -4.27 -0.38
CA LEU A 41 -3.79 -2.98 -1.04
C LEU A 41 -2.48 -2.67 -1.78
N TRP A 42 -1.36 -2.97 -1.16
CA TRP A 42 -0.05 -2.77 -1.78
C TRP A 42 0.10 -3.56 -3.07
N ASN A 43 -0.29 -4.82 -3.06
CA ASN A 43 -0.18 -5.68 -4.24
C ASN A 43 -1.02 -5.15 -5.40
N LYS A 44 -2.20 -4.61 -5.11
CA LYS A 44 -3.03 -3.98 -6.14
C LYS A 44 -2.38 -2.71 -6.67
N LEU A 45 -1.84 -1.89 -5.79
CA LEU A 45 -1.14 -0.67 -6.18
C LEU A 45 0.11 -0.95 -7.01
N ALA A 46 0.79 -2.06 -6.74
CA ALA A 46 1.96 -2.46 -7.50
C ALA A 46 1.62 -2.73 -8.98
N GLU A 47 0.41 -3.20 -9.23
CA GLU A 47 -0.08 -3.47 -10.59
C GLU A 47 -0.72 -2.25 -11.24
N GLY A 48 -1.12 -1.28 -10.45
CA GLY A 48 -1.91 -0.14 -10.91
C GLY A 48 -3.38 -0.36 -10.63
N THR A 49 -4.03 0.60 -9.98
CA THR A 49 -5.39 0.42 -9.52
C THR A 49 -6.07 1.77 -9.26
N THR A 50 -7.33 1.71 -8.86
CA THR A 50 -8.12 2.86 -8.42
C THR A 50 -8.59 2.62 -6.99
N GLU A 51 -9.02 3.69 -6.31
CA GLU A 51 -9.57 3.54 -4.96
C GLU A 51 -10.79 2.61 -4.95
N GLU A 52 -11.62 2.70 -5.97
CA GLU A 52 -12.79 1.84 -6.11
C GLU A 52 -12.41 0.37 -6.17
N GLU A 53 -11.38 0.04 -6.94
CA GLU A 53 -10.88 -1.33 -7.03
C GLU A 53 -10.27 -1.79 -5.71
N LEU A 54 -9.59 -0.90 -5.01
CA LEU A 54 -9.03 -1.21 -3.69
C LEU A 54 -10.13 -1.53 -2.68
N VAL A 55 -11.20 -0.74 -2.67
CA VAL A 55 -12.35 -1.00 -1.81
C VAL A 55 -12.95 -2.37 -2.14
N GLY A 56 -13.12 -2.67 -3.41
CA GLY A 56 -13.64 -3.96 -3.86
C GLY A 56 -12.78 -5.14 -3.42
N ALA A 57 -11.46 -4.97 -3.46
CA ALA A 57 -10.54 -6.02 -3.02
C ALA A 57 -10.70 -6.33 -1.53
N ILE A 58 -10.89 -5.29 -0.71
CA ILE A 58 -11.06 -5.47 0.73
C ILE A 58 -12.42 -6.07 1.08
N THR A 59 -13.49 -5.56 0.48
CA THR A 59 -14.83 -6.07 0.75
C THR A 59 -15.03 -7.48 0.23
N GLY A 60 -14.30 -7.86 -0.82
CA GLY A 60 -14.37 -9.20 -1.38
C GLY A 60 -13.61 -10.24 -0.57
N GLU A 61 -12.61 -9.82 0.21
CA GLU A 61 -11.75 -10.72 0.96
C GLU A 61 -12.03 -10.75 2.44
N TYR A 62 -12.56 -9.68 2.99
CA TYR A 62 -12.83 -9.54 4.42
C TYR A 62 -14.28 -9.21 4.68
N ALA A 63 -14.78 -9.63 5.83
CA ALA A 63 -16.15 -9.36 6.24
C ALA A 63 -16.25 -7.96 6.85
N VAL A 64 -16.07 -6.93 6.02
CA VAL A 64 -16.16 -5.54 6.45
C VAL A 64 -17.20 -4.81 5.62
N SER A 65 -17.80 -3.77 6.19
CA SER A 65 -18.77 -2.95 5.46
C SER A 65 -18.04 -2.11 4.41
N LYS A 66 -18.77 -1.69 3.39
CA LYS A 66 -18.23 -0.81 2.36
C LYS A 66 -17.70 0.49 2.96
N GLU A 67 -18.43 1.04 3.94
CA GLU A 67 -18.04 2.30 4.60
C GLU A 67 -16.70 2.18 5.33
N VAL A 68 -16.50 1.07 6.04
CA VAL A 68 -15.24 0.81 6.73
C VAL A 68 -14.12 0.62 5.72
N ALA A 69 -14.37 -0.13 4.64
CA ALA A 69 -13.38 -0.36 3.59
C ALA A 69 -12.98 0.95 2.92
N GLU A 70 -13.95 1.81 2.60
CA GLU A 70 -13.67 3.11 1.97
C GLU A 70 -12.79 3.98 2.87
N ARG A 71 -13.09 4.01 4.16
CA ARG A 71 -12.31 4.78 5.12
C ARG A 71 -10.87 4.25 5.23
N ASP A 72 -10.73 2.95 5.34
CA ASP A 72 -9.41 2.33 5.49
C ASP A 72 -8.56 2.49 4.24
N VAL A 73 -9.17 2.34 3.06
CA VAL A 73 -8.48 2.54 1.78
C VAL A 73 -8.02 3.99 1.65
N ALA A 74 -8.91 4.94 1.95
CA ALA A 74 -8.56 6.36 1.86
C ALA A 74 -7.40 6.71 2.78
N ALA A 75 -7.41 6.21 4.00
CA ALA A 75 -6.33 6.45 4.96
C ALA A 75 -5.00 5.86 4.48
N PHE A 76 -5.03 4.65 3.95
CA PHE A 76 -3.84 3.99 3.43
C PHE A 76 -3.25 4.73 2.23
N VAL A 77 -4.11 5.08 1.27
CA VAL A 77 -3.69 5.81 0.07
C VAL A 77 -3.08 7.15 0.44
N GLU A 78 -3.71 7.89 1.36
CA GLU A 78 -3.19 9.17 1.81
C GLU A 78 -1.82 9.02 2.49
N LYS A 79 -1.68 8.02 3.34
CA LYS A 79 -0.40 7.72 3.99
C LYS A 79 0.69 7.43 2.95
N CYS A 80 0.38 6.65 1.93
CA CYS A 80 1.32 6.34 0.88
C CYS A 80 1.65 7.56 0.03
N LYS A 81 0.68 8.41 -0.27
CA LYS A 81 0.92 9.66 -1.01
C LYS A 81 1.84 10.59 -0.22
N ASN A 82 1.57 10.74 1.07
CA ASN A 82 2.37 11.61 1.93
C ASN A 82 3.81 11.10 2.07
N ALA A 83 4.00 9.81 2.00
CA ALA A 83 5.34 9.21 2.06
C ALA A 83 6.03 9.18 0.70
N GLY A 84 5.37 9.63 -0.36
CA GLY A 84 5.95 9.66 -1.71
C GLY A 84 6.02 8.31 -2.39
N LEU A 85 5.15 7.37 -2.01
CA LEU A 85 5.16 6.00 -2.54
C LEU A 85 4.31 5.81 -3.78
N ILE A 86 3.41 6.73 -4.07
CA ILE A 86 2.43 6.59 -5.15
C ILE A 86 2.66 7.61 -6.26
N GLU A 87 2.59 7.15 -7.49
CA GLU A 87 2.48 8.02 -8.67
C GLU A 87 1.10 7.88 -9.27
N GLU A 88 0.59 8.95 -9.82
CA GLU A 88 -0.74 8.97 -10.44
C GLU A 88 -0.72 8.87 -11.95
#